data_6f486363d6d61e4f57179a8b7eab3ab8
#
_entry.id   6f486363d6d61e4f57179a8b7eab3ab8
#
_cell.length_a   1.000
_cell.length_b   1.000
_cell.length_c   1.000
_cell.angle_alpha   90.00
_cell.angle_beta   90.00
_cell.angle_gamma   90.00
#
_symmetry.space_group_name_H-M   'P 1'
#
loop_
_entity.id
_entity.type
_entity.pdbx_description
1 polymer ?
#
loop_
_entity_poly.entity_id
_entity_poly.type
_entity_poly.pdbx_seq_one_letter_code
_entity_poly.pdbx_strand_id
1 'polypeptide(L)'
;MQSKRSLYGLEAVSLLMRNIDVQALTVQHISDTLGLSVSYTEGLMRDLKREGLVQAQLGQGGGYWLCEPAADVSAWEVVSCFEPLDDRAQGAPASGESESVRALTAEAASKRRSFLQSFSLKNLSLEARPSELKALDAQQAQTKSPRAKIGSVA
;
A
#
# COMPACT_ATOMS: atom_id res chain seq x y z
N MET A 1 -10.28 -5.65 -14.69
CA MET A 1 -8.84 -5.45 -14.97
C MET A 1 -8.32 -4.43 -13.95
N GLN A 2 -7.26 -4.73 -13.25
CA GLN A 2 -6.72 -3.83 -12.23
C GLN A 2 -6.14 -2.57 -12.89
N SER A 3 -6.44 -1.40 -12.34
CA SER A 3 -5.87 -0.15 -12.86
C SER A 3 -4.38 -0.03 -12.47
N LYS A 4 -3.58 0.68 -13.27
CA LYS A 4 -2.19 0.99 -12.88
C LYS A 4 -2.14 1.74 -11.55
N ARG A 5 -3.15 2.58 -11.28
CA ARG A 5 -3.25 3.36 -10.04
C ARG A 5 -3.43 2.47 -8.81
N SER A 6 -4.25 1.42 -8.88
CA SER A 6 -4.41 0.46 -7.78
C SER A 6 -3.13 -0.37 -7.55
N LEU A 7 -2.38 -0.72 -8.61
CA LEU A 7 -1.09 -1.38 -8.46
C LEU A 7 -0.06 -0.49 -7.74
N TYR A 8 0.06 0.77 -8.13
CA TYR A 8 0.93 1.72 -7.42
C TYR A 8 0.47 1.99 -5.99
N GLY A 9 -0.84 1.94 -5.72
CA GLY A 9 -1.38 2.00 -4.36
C GLY A 9 -0.91 0.83 -3.49
N LEU A 10 -0.96 -0.38 -4.01
CA LEU A 10 -0.45 -1.58 -3.34
C LEU A 10 1.05 -1.48 -3.07
N GLU A 11 1.84 -1.02 -4.04
CA GLU A 11 3.29 -0.83 -3.89
C GLU A 11 3.60 0.25 -2.82
N ALA A 12 2.89 1.38 -2.83
CA ALA A 12 3.06 2.44 -1.84
C ALA A 12 2.75 1.94 -0.41
N VAL A 13 1.63 1.24 -0.22
CA VAL A 13 1.27 0.68 1.08
C VAL A 13 2.27 -0.40 1.51
N SER A 14 2.71 -1.26 0.61
CA SER A 14 3.75 -2.26 0.87
C SER A 14 5.07 -1.61 1.29
N LEU A 15 5.46 -0.49 0.67
CA LEU A 15 6.64 0.28 1.04
C LEU A 15 6.51 0.87 2.45
N LEU A 16 5.35 1.44 2.80
CA LEU A 16 5.08 1.95 4.15
C LEU A 16 5.10 0.84 5.20
N MET A 17 4.58 -0.34 4.88
CA MET A 17 4.62 -1.49 5.78
C MET A 17 6.04 -1.95 6.11
N ARG A 18 6.91 -1.96 5.13
CA ARG A 18 8.33 -2.31 5.33
C ARG A 18 9.08 -1.32 6.21
N ASN A 19 8.55 -0.11 6.36
CA ASN A 19 9.16 0.97 7.12
C ASN A 19 8.36 1.37 8.36
N ILE A 20 7.43 0.53 8.81
CA ILE A 20 6.48 0.86 9.89
C ILE A 20 7.18 1.21 11.21
N ASP A 21 8.31 0.58 11.50
CA ASP A 21 9.05 0.74 12.76
C ASP A 21 10.16 1.81 12.67
N VAL A 22 10.37 2.44 11.51
CA VAL A 22 11.51 3.31 11.29
C VAL A 22 11.12 4.77 11.39
N GLN A 23 10.34 5.27 10.47
CA GLN A 23 9.83 6.65 10.44
C GLN A 23 8.85 6.87 9.31
N ALA A 24 8.17 8.03 9.34
CA ALA A 24 7.34 8.47 8.23
C ALA A 24 8.16 8.61 6.94
N LEU A 25 7.60 8.17 5.82
CA LEU A 25 8.23 8.31 4.50
C LEU A 25 7.77 9.58 3.82
N THR A 26 8.72 10.38 3.34
CA THR A 26 8.39 11.58 2.57
C THR A 26 7.82 11.20 1.19
N VAL A 27 7.00 12.08 0.62
CA VAL A 27 6.49 11.89 -0.75
C VAL A 27 7.61 11.76 -1.76
N GLN A 28 8.72 12.48 -1.56
CA GLN A 28 9.90 12.37 -2.42
C GLN A 28 10.50 10.97 -2.38
N HIS A 29 10.69 10.42 -1.18
CA HIS A 29 11.23 9.06 -1.03
C HIS A 29 10.32 8.00 -1.68
N ILE A 30 9.00 8.12 -1.50
CA ILE A 30 8.01 7.22 -2.10
C ILE A 30 8.06 7.34 -3.63
N SER A 31 8.08 8.57 -4.17
CA SER A 31 8.11 8.80 -5.62
C SER A 31 9.38 8.26 -6.27
N ASP A 32 10.54 8.47 -5.65
CA ASP A 32 11.82 7.98 -6.14
C ASP A 32 11.87 6.45 -6.13
N THR A 33 11.38 5.83 -5.06
CA THR A 33 11.36 4.37 -4.92
C THR A 33 10.42 3.70 -5.94
N LEU A 34 9.26 4.31 -6.20
CA LEU A 34 8.27 3.78 -7.14
C LEU A 34 8.51 4.21 -8.59
N GLY A 35 9.47 5.10 -8.84
CA GLY A 35 9.73 5.66 -10.18
C GLY A 35 8.58 6.52 -10.70
N LEU A 36 7.90 7.26 -9.82
CA LEU A 36 6.74 8.09 -10.13
C LEU A 36 7.10 9.58 -10.00
N SER A 37 6.31 10.45 -10.63
CA SER A 37 6.41 11.89 -10.33
C SER A 37 5.87 12.21 -8.94
N VAL A 38 6.44 13.22 -8.28
CA VAL A 38 6.00 13.69 -6.96
C VAL A 38 4.50 14.01 -6.98
N SER A 39 4.04 14.77 -7.97
CA SER A 39 2.62 15.16 -8.09
C SER A 39 1.68 13.96 -8.22
N TYR A 40 2.07 12.92 -8.97
CA TYR A 40 1.29 11.70 -9.08
C TYR A 40 1.25 10.95 -7.73
N THR A 41 2.40 10.86 -7.07
CA THR A 41 2.53 10.22 -5.75
C THR A 41 1.69 10.94 -4.69
N GLU A 42 1.70 12.28 -4.68
CA GLU A 42 0.83 13.08 -3.78
C GLU A 42 -0.65 12.77 -4.00
N GLY A 43 -1.08 12.68 -5.26
CA GLY A 43 -2.44 12.29 -5.60
C GLY A 43 -2.80 10.89 -5.11
N LEU A 44 -1.87 9.95 -5.27
CA LEU A 44 -2.01 8.57 -4.80
C LEU A 44 -2.15 8.50 -3.26
N MET A 45 -1.24 9.18 -2.55
CA MET A 45 -1.24 9.22 -1.08
C MET A 45 -2.45 9.96 -0.51
N ARG A 46 -2.95 10.98 -1.21
CA ARG A 46 -4.19 11.68 -0.84
C ARG A 46 -5.40 10.77 -0.89
N ASP A 47 -5.51 9.92 -1.91
CA ASP A 47 -6.61 8.96 -2.01
C ASP A 47 -6.53 7.93 -0.87
N LEU A 48 -5.36 7.36 -0.60
CA LEU A 48 -5.14 6.44 0.53
C LEU A 48 -5.46 7.10 1.88
N LYS A 49 -5.11 8.37 2.06
CA LYS A 49 -5.41 9.15 3.27
C LYS A 49 -6.92 9.38 3.43
N ARG A 50 -7.62 9.71 2.35
CA ARG A 50 -9.07 9.91 2.35
C ARG A 50 -9.82 8.67 2.82
N GLU A 51 -9.34 7.50 2.42
CA GLU A 51 -9.91 6.21 2.82
C GLU A 51 -9.40 5.72 4.20
N GLY A 52 -8.56 6.52 4.88
CA GLY A 52 -8.09 6.21 6.23
C GLY A 52 -7.00 5.14 6.30
N LEU A 53 -6.37 4.78 5.19
CA LEU A 53 -5.29 3.77 5.17
C LEU A 53 -3.94 4.34 5.55
N VAL A 54 -3.72 5.63 5.30
CA VAL A 54 -2.48 6.33 5.64
C VAL A 54 -2.76 7.63 6.36
N GLN A 55 -1.81 8.04 7.19
CA GLN A 55 -1.75 9.35 7.84
C GLN A 55 -0.58 10.14 7.27
N ALA A 56 -0.64 11.46 7.43
CA ALA A 56 0.42 12.37 7.01
C ALA A 56 0.64 13.45 8.05
N GLN A 57 1.91 13.78 8.29
CA GLN A 57 2.34 14.91 9.08
C GLN A 57 3.19 15.84 8.25
N LEU A 58 2.92 17.13 8.34
CA LEU A 58 3.71 18.17 7.70
C LEU A 58 4.92 18.56 8.58
N GLY A 59 5.94 19.11 7.93
CA GLY A 59 7.10 19.70 8.61
C GLY A 59 8.30 18.77 8.71
N GLN A 60 9.28 19.19 9.49
CA GLN A 60 10.52 18.46 9.68
C GLN A 60 10.25 17.11 10.38
N GLY A 61 10.75 16.01 9.80
CA GLY A 61 10.48 14.66 10.28
C GLY A 61 9.08 14.13 9.92
N GLY A 62 8.31 14.90 9.15
CA GLY A 62 7.00 14.51 8.65
C GLY A 62 7.08 13.58 7.44
N GLY A 63 5.94 13.13 7.01
CA GLY A 63 5.75 12.21 5.89
C GLY A 63 4.49 11.41 6.04
N TYR A 64 4.45 10.27 5.38
CA TYR A 64 3.32 9.34 5.40
C TYR A 64 3.66 8.08 6.17
N TRP A 65 2.68 7.53 6.89
CA TRP A 65 2.73 6.24 7.55
C TRP A 65 1.36 5.58 7.52
N LEU A 66 1.32 4.27 7.77
CA LEU A 66 0.06 3.53 7.81
C LEU A 66 -0.74 3.87 9.07
N CYS A 67 -2.06 3.96 8.93
CA CYS A 67 -2.97 3.92 10.06
C CYS A 67 -2.93 2.51 10.68
N GLU A 68 -3.04 2.42 12.00
CA GLU A 68 -3.12 1.13 12.67
C GLU A 68 -4.47 0.42 12.42
N PRO A 69 -4.45 -0.92 12.45
CA PRO A 69 -3.29 -1.82 12.41
C PRO A 69 -2.99 -2.26 10.98
N ALA A 70 -1.83 -1.85 10.46
CA ALA A 70 -1.39 -2.21 9.11
C ALA A 70 -1.36 -3.73 8.84
N ALA A 71 -1.28 -4.55 9.89
CA ALA A 71 -1.26 -6.00 9.76
C ALA A 71 -2.59 -6.59 9.24
N ASP A 72 -3.69 -5.86 9.40
CA ASP A 72 -5.03 -6.33 9.05
C ASP A 72 -5.56 -5.73 7.74
N VAL A 73 -4.81 -4.82 7.10
CA VAL A 73 -5.21 -4.23 5.82
C VAL A 73 -5.16 -5.30 4.72
N SER A 74 -6.30 -5.51 4.09
CA SER A 74 -6.40 -6.42 2.93
C SER A 74 -6.00 -5.72 1.63
N ALA A 75 -5.59 -6.51 0.64
CA ALA A 75 -5.33 -5.98 -0.70
C ALA A 75 -6.58 -5.34 -1.32
N TRP A 76 -7.78 -5.82 -0.94
CA TRP A 76 -9.04 -5.24 -1.39
C TRP A 76 -9.24 -3.79 -0.91
N GLU A 77 -8.95 -3.49 0.35
CA GLU A 77 -9.09 -2.13 0.90
C GLU A 77 -8.26 -1.12 0.12
N VAL A 78 -7.04 -1.48 -0.25
CA VAL A 78 -6.17 -0.61 -1.06
C VAL A 78 -6.68 -0.48 -2.49
N VAL A 79 -7.03 -1.60 -3.13
CA VAL A 79 -7.50 -1.60 -4.53
C VAL A 79 -8.80 -0.79 -4.67
N SER A 80 -9.70 -0.92 -3.71
CA SER A 80 -10.99 -0.21 -3.71
C SER A 80 -10.87 1.31 -3.62
N CYS A 81 -9.75 1.84 -3.08
CA CYS A 81 -9.49 3.28 -3.08
C CYS A 81 -9.37 3.87 -4.49
N PHE A 82 -8.97 3.07 -5.47
CA PHE A 82 -8.61 3.54 -6.80
C PHE A 82 -9.51 3.01 -7.91
N GLU A 83 -10.28 2.00 -7.64
CA GLU A 83 -11.21 1.42 -8.60
C GLU A 83 -12.63 1.85 -8.22
N PRO A 84 -13.41 2.31 -9.21
CA PRO A 84 -14.83 2.51 -8.97
C PRO A 84 -15.39 1.19 -8.42
N LEU A 85 -16.12 1.27 -7.35
CA LEU A 85 -16.93 0.16 -6.89
C LEU A 85 -17.68 -0.36 -8.11
N ASP A 86 -17.50 -1.64 -8.42
CA ASP A 86 -18.04 -2.23 -9.65
C ASP A 86 -19.56 -2.34 -9.52
N ASP A 87 -20.22 -1.17 -9.54
CA ASP A 87 -21.69 -1.04 -9.58
C ASP A 87 -22.29 -1.60 -10.88
N ARG A 88 -21.42 -2.02 -11.83
CA ARG A 88 -21.88 -2.66 -13.06
C ARG A 88 -22.62 -3.97 -12.81
N ALA A 89 -22.37 -4.63 -11.67
CA ALA A 89 -23.16 -5.78 -11.26
C ALA A 89 -24.58 -5.39 -10.78
N GLN A 90 -24.80 -4.09 -10.46
CA GLN A 90 -26.09 -3.56 -9.98
C GLN A 90 -26.67 -2.49 -10.92
N GLY A 91 -25.90 -2.03 -11.92
CA GLY A 91 -26.35 -1.03 -12.89
C GLY A 91 -27.28 -1.60 -13.97
N ALA A 92 -28.01 -0.71 -14.64
CA ALA A 92 -28.80 -1.07 -15.80
C ALA A 92 -27.89 -1.74 -16.86
N PRO A 93 -28.35 -2.83 -17.51
CA PRO A 93 -27.56 -3.51 -18.51
C PRO A 93 -27.16 -2.55 -19.63
N ALA A 94 -25.90 -2.63 -20.08
CA ALA A 94 -25.49 -1.94 -21.28
C ALA A 94 -26.35 -2.43 -22.45
N SER A 95 -26.77 -1.52 -23.34
CA SER A 95 -27.59 -1.87 -24.47
C SER A 95 -26.91 -2.98 -25.28
N GLY A 96 -27.53 -4.18 -25.29
CA GLY A 96 -27.04 -5.35 -26.03
C GLY A 96 -26.22 -6.36 -25.21
N GLU A 97 -26.03 -6.15 -23.92
CA GLU A 97 -25.34 -7.14 -23.06
C GLU A 97 -26.28 -8.33 -22.75
N SER A 98 -25.80 -9.54 -23.05
CA SER A 98 -26.57 -10.76 -22.73
C SER A 98 -26.50 -11.07 -21.23
N GLU A 99 -27.55 -11.68 -20.69
CA GLU A 99 -27.63 -12.10 -19.28
C GLU A 99 -26.45 -13.03 -18.90
N SER A 100 -26.05 -13.90 -19.82
CA SER A 100 -24.92 -14.81 -19.60
C SER A 100 -23.58 -14.08 -19.42
N VAL A 101 -23.33 -13.03 -20.21
CA VAL A 101 -22.11 -12.19 -20.09
C VAL A 101 -22.15 -11.42 -18.79
N ARG A 102 -23.30 -10.87 -18.43
CA ARG A 102 -23.49 -10.15 -17.16
C ARG A 102 -23.27 -11.05 -15.95
N ALA A 103 -23.82 -12.26 -15.95
CA ALA A 103 -23.62 -13.24 -14.89
C ALA A 103 -22.14 -13.62 -14.76
N LEU A 104 -21.45 -13.85 -15.88
CA LEU A 104 -20.03 -14.18 -15.91
C LEU A 104 -19.16 -13.05 -15.33
N THR A 105 -19.41 -11.81 -15.74
CA THR A 105 -18.63 -10.64 -15.26
C THR A 105 -18.88 -10.38 -13.78
N ALA A 106 -20.11 -10.53 -13.30
CA ALA A 106 -20.46 -10.41 -11.88
C ALA A 106 -19.78 -11.48 -11.03
N GLU A 107 -19.75 -12.74 -11.49
CA GLU A 107 -19.07 -13.83 -10.79
C GLU A 107 -17.56 -13.61 -10.75
N ALA A 108 -16.94 -13.17 -11.85
CA ALA A 108 -15.53 -12.84 -11.91
C ALA A 108 -15.17 -11.70 -10.93
N ALA A 109 -15.98 -10.65 -10.87
CA ALA A 109 -15.80 -9.54 -9.94
C ALA A 109 -15.91 -9.99 -8.47
N SER A 110 -16.89 -10.85 -8.17
CA SER A 110 -17.11 -11.43 -6.84
C SER A 110 -15.91 -12.27 -6.39
N LYS A 111 -15.44 -13.18 -7.25
CA LYS A 111 -14.27 -14.02 -6.98
C LYS A 111 -13.01 -13.19 -6.77
N ARG A 112 -12.79 -12.15 -7.60
CA ARG A 112 -11.68 -11.23 -7.45
C ARG A 112 -11.73 -10.51 -6.10
N ARG A 113 -12.90 -9.98 -5.72
CA ARG A 113 -13.09 -9.33 -4.42
C ARG A 113 -12.76 -10.27 -3.27
N SER A 114 -13.35 -11.45 -3.25
CA SER A 114 -13.12 -12.45 -2.20
C SER A 114 -11.64 -12.83 -2.08
N PHE A 115 -10.96 -13.01 -3.21
CA PHE A 115 -9.52 -13.29 -3.22
C PHE A 115 -8.72 -12.13 -2.62
N LEU A 116 -8.95 -10.88 -3.05
CA LEU A 116 -8.24 -9.71 -2.55
C LEU A 116 -8.55 -9.42 -1.07
N GLN A 117 -9.77 -9.72 -0.61
CA GLN A 117 -10.14 -9.61 0.81
C GLN A 117 -9.42 -10.64 1.69
N SER A 118 -9.19 -11.84 1.16
CA SER A 118 -8.46 -12.89 1.89
C SER A 118 -6.94 -12.65 1.94
N PHE A 119 -6.43 -11.73 1.13
CA PHE A 119 -5.00 -11.47 1.03
C PHE A 119 -4.60 -10.29 1.91
N SER A 120 -3.88 -10.58 3.01
CA SER A 120 -3.31 -9.54 3.86
C SER A 120 -2.07 -8.93 3.23
N LEU A 121 -1.96 -7.60 3.29
CA LEU A 121 -0.79 -6.88 2.79
C LEU A 121 0.50 -7.21 3.55
N LYS A 122 0.40 -7.72 4.77
CA LYS A 122 1.54 -8.25 5.52
C LYS A 122 2.29 -9.32 4.71
N ASN A 123 1.57 -10.13 3.94
CA ASN A 123 2.16 -11.15 3.09
C ASN A 123 2.95 -10.55 1.91
N LEU A 124 2.52 -9.39 1.38
CA LEU A 124 3.27 -8.68 0.33
C LEU A 124 4.60 -8.13 0.83
N SER A 125 4.66 -7.69 2.08
CA SER A 125 5.90 -7.15 2.66
C SER A 125 6.95 -8.23 2.93
N LEU A 126 6.52 -9.49 3.09
CA LEU A 126 7.42 -10.63 3.31
C LEU A 126 8.06 -11.14 2.02
N GLU A 127 7.47 -10.86 0.87
CA GLU A 127 7.98 -11.23 -0.46
C GLU A 127 8.86 -10.13 -1.09
N ALA A 128 9.57 -9.35 -0.27
CA ALA A 128 10.53 -8.37 -0.75
C ALA A 128 11.53 -9.02 -1.72
N ARG A 129 11.80 -8.38 -2.84
CA ARG A 129 12.75 -8.89 -3.83
C ARG A 129 14.10 -9.18 -3.16
N PRO A 130 14.81 -10.25 -3.52
CA PRO A 130 16.08 -10.61 -2.89
C PRO A 130 17.14 -9.49 -2.88
N SER A 131 17.07 -8.56 -3.83
CA SER A 131 17.93 -7.37 -3.90
C SER A 131 17.61 -6.32 -2.84
N GLU A 132 16.35 -6.20 -2.43
CA GLU A 132 15.89 -5.23 -1.43
C GLU A 132 16.10 -5.76 0.00
N LEU A 133 15.98 -7.07 0.19
CA LEU A 133 16.31 -7.73 1.45
C LEU A 133 17.78 -7.49 1.85
N LYS A 134 18.71 -7.54 0.88
CA LYS A 134 20.13 -7.26 1.14
C LYS A 134 20.39 -5.80 1.50
N ALA A 135 19.63 -4.86 0.94
CA ALA A 135 19.74 -3.44 1.26
C ALA A 135 19.17 -3.12 2.65
N LEU A 136 18.07 -3.77 3.04
CA LEU A 136 17.46 -3.64 4.36
C LEU A 136 18.35 -4.22 5.47
N ASP A 137 18.95 -5.38 5.23
CA ASP A 137 19.90 -5.99 6.17
C ASP A 137 21.15 -5.12 6.36
N ALA A 138 21.64 -4.49 5.29
CA ALA A 138 22.79 -3.57 5.35
C ALA A 138 22.45 -2.27 6.12
N GLN A 139 21.24 -1.74 5.98
CA GLN A 139 20.79 -0.56 6.71
C GLN A 139 20.54 -0.86 8.20
N GLN A 140 19.98 -2.01 8.52
CA GLN A 140 19.77 -2.44 9.91
C GLN A 140 21.09 -2.74 10.63
N ALA A 141 22.11 -3.22 9.92
CA ALA A 141 23.45 -3.42 10.47
C ALA A 141 24.14 -2.10 10.83
N GLN A 142 23.86 -1.02 10.08
CA GLN A 142 24.45 0.31 10.34
C GLN A 142 23.77 1.07 11.48
N THR A 143 22.52 0.77 11.82
CA THR A 143 21.76 1.41 12.90
C THR A 143 21.99 0.77 14.27
N LYS A 144 22.57 -0.42 14.33
CA LYS A 144 23.06 -1.03 15.59
C LYS A 144 24.45 -0.52 15.95
N SER A 145 24.58 0.78 16.22
CA SER A 145 25.73 1.32 16.93
C SER A 145 25.68 0.86 18.39
N PRO A 146 26.77 0.36 18.98
CA PRO A 146 26.73 -0.14 20.36
C PRO A 146 26.47 1.02 21.31
N ARG A 147 25.43 0.88 22.11
CA ARG A 147 25.14 1.75 23.24
C ARG A 147 26.40 1.86 24.11
N ALA A 148 26.98 3.05 24.13
CA ALA A 148 28.10 3.35 25.03
C ALA A 148 27.66 3.03 26.48
N LYS A 149 28.38 2.15 27.13
CA LYS A 149 28.27 1.91 28.55
C LYS A 149 28.60 3.22 29.24
N ILE A 150 27.61 3.88 29.85
CA ILE A 150 27.85 4.92 30.82
C ILE A 150 28.45 4.23 32.02
N GLY A 151 29.75 4.43 32.21
CA GLY A 151 30.46 3.92 33.35
C GLY A 151 29.88 4.50 34.63
N SER A 152 29.54 3.63 35.55
CA SER A 152 29.29 3.96 36.94
C SER A 152 30.56 4.58 37.50
N VAL A 153 30.49 5.86 37.86
CA VAL A 153 31.48 6.47 38.74
C VAL A 153 30.95 6.26 40.15
N ALA A 154 31.68 5.47 40.87
CA ALA A 154 31.50 5.34 42.32
C ALA A 154 31.87 6.62 43.04
#